data_78fc9f4136ad2a1ee2ffe311b18780cb
#
_entry.id   78fc9f4136ad2a1ee2ffe311b18780cb
#
_cell.length_a   1.000
_cell.length_b   1.000
_cell.length_c   1.000
_cell.angle_alpha   90.00
_cell.angle_beta   90.00
_cell.angle_gamma   90.00
#
_symmetry.space_group_name_H-M   'P 1'
#
loop_
_entity.id
_entity.type
_entity.pdbx_description
1 polymer ?
#
loop_
_entity_poly.entity_id
_entity_poly.type
_entity_poly.pdbx_seq_one_letter_code
_entity_poly.pdbx_strand_id
1 'polypeptide(L)'
;FVLWFTKSKFEDQALKWDSPWGVGYPGWHIECSGISMKYNGEYLDLHCGGVDNAFPHHTNEIAQSESYLGHAWCPQWFHVHHLNTSTGKMSKSKGEFLTVSLLEEKGYDPLVYRFFCLQSHYRKALVFTWENLDNAKIAYDKLIARIAALNPENGSVDEASMSVLKEKFQKALDADLNTSLAITTLYDVLKADMNDATKLALLDNFDQVLGLALLSHAE
;
A
#
# COMPACT_ATOMS: atom_id res chain seq x y z
N PHE A 1 -22.01 9.89 16.64
CA PHE A 1 -20.58 10.00 17.03
C PHE A 1 -20.40 11.05 18.14
N VAL A 2 -19.26 10.97 18.86
CA VAL A 2 -18.89 11.92 19.89
C VAL A 2 -17.75 12.78 19.39
N LEU A 3 -17.83 14.11 19.57
CA LEU A 3 -16.78 15.04 19.18
C LEU A 3 -15.72 15.20 20.28
N TRP A 4 -16.17 15.21 21.54
CA TRP A 4 -15.30 15.39 22.70
C TRP A 4 -15.72 14.48 23.84
N PHE A 5 -14.80 13.72 24.40
CA PHE A 5 -15.02 12.87 25.57
C PHE A 5 -14.55 13.53 26.83
N THR A 6 -15.43 13.74 27.79
CA THR A 6 -15.09 14.22 29.14
C THR A 6 -14.94 13.09 30.16
N LYS A 7 -15.40 11.87 29.79
CA LYS A 7 -15.25 10.66 30.57
C LYS A 7 -14.59 9.58 29.73
N SER A 8 -13.53 8.97 30.22
CA SER A 8 -12.88 7.82 29.62
C SER A 8 -13.42 6.52 30.22
N LYS A 9 -13.43 5.45 29.42
CA LYS A 9 -13.58 4.08 29.91
C LYS A 9 -12.32 3.57 30.60
N PHE A 10 -11.19 4.25 30.37
CA PHE A 10 -9.88 3.92 30.92
C PHE A 10 -9.51 5.01 31.93
N GLU A 11 -9.29 4.61 33.19
CA GLU A 11 -8.98 5.55 34.28
C GLU A 11 -7.66 6.30 34.04
N ASP A 12 -6.71 5.68 33.36
CA ASP A 12 -5.35 6.13 33.08
C ASP A 12 -5.17 6.71 31.69
N GLN A 13 -6.22 7.30 31.10
CA GLN A 13 -6.10 8.04 29.84
C GLN A 13 -5.02 9.13 29.97
N ALA A 14 -3.87 8.92 29.32
CA ALA A 14 -2.70 9.79 29.46
C ALA A 14 -2.87 11.13 28.75
N LEU A 15 -3.56 11.12 27.58
CA LEU A 15 -3.74 12.32 26.76
C LEU A 15 -5.10 12.95 27.04
N LYS A 16 -5.07 14.10 27.73
CA LYS A 16 -6.24 14.92 28.02
C LYS A 16 -5.87 16.39 27.88
N TRP A 17 -6.82 17.20 27.46
CA TRP A 17 -6.66 18.64 27.26
C TRP A 17 -7.84 19.40 27.87
N ASP A 18 -7.61 20.66 28.17
CA ASP A 18 -8.67 21.59 28.53
C ASP A 18 -9.51 21.95 27.32
N SER A 19 -10.80 22.07 27.48
CA SER A 19 -11.73 22.52 26.47
C SER A 19 -12.90 23.30 27.07
N PRO A 20 -13.70 24.02 26.25
CA PRO A 20 -14.94 24.68 26.72
C PRO A 20 -15.96 23.70 27.33
N TRP A 21 -15.82 22.39 27.05
CA TRP A 21 -16.73 21.34 27.55
C TRP A 21 -16.15 20.58 28.73
N GLY A 22 -14.99 20.99 29.20
CA GLY A 22 -14.24 20.34 30.29
C GLY A 22 -12.99 19.62 29.84
N VAL A 23 -12.21 19.12 30.79
CA VAL A 23 -11.02 18.32 30.51
C VAL A 23 -11.42 17.01 29.85
N GLY A 24 -10.76 16.69 28.74
CA GLY A 24 -11.08 15.49 27.99
C GLY A 24 -10.20 15.29 26.76
N TYR A 25 -10.72 14.55 25.79
CA TYR A 25 -10.01 14.22 24.56
C TYR A 25 -10.98 14.14 23.37
N PRO A 26 -10.49 14.37 22.12
CA PRO A 26 -11.34 14.32 20.93
C PRO A 26 -11.85 12.90 20.65
N GLY A 27 -12.99 12.83 19.98
CA GLY A 27 -13.45 11.59 19.38
C GLY A 27 -12.57 11.21 18.19
N TRP A 28 -12.48 9.89 17.90
CA TRP A 28 -11.61 9.36 16.86
C TRP A 28 -11.79 10.01 15.47
N HIS A 29 -13.05 10.25 15.07
CA HIS A 29 -13.33 10.79 13.74
C HIS A 29 -12.89 12.25 13.60
N ILE A 30 -13.16 13.07 14.62
CA ILE A 30 -12.79 14.50 14.60
C ILE A 30 -11.27 14.69 14.68
N GLU A 31 -10.54 13.77 15.28
CA GLU A 31 -9.08 13.76 15.24
C GLU A 31 -8.58 13.73 13.81
N CYS A 32 -9.04 12.76 13.02
CA CYS A 32 -8.63 12.61 11.63
C CYS A 32 -9.03 13.82 10.78
N SER A 33 -10.26 14.32 10.92
CA SER A 33 -10.72 15.52 10.24
C SER A 33 -9.85 16.74 10.57
N GLY A 34 -9.58 16.98 11.87
CA GLY A 34 -8.80 18.12 12.33
C GLY A 34 -7.33 18.04 11.92
N ILE A 35 -6.71 16.86 11.99
CA ILE A 35 -5.32 16.63 11.59
C ILE A 35 -5.18 16.81 10.07
N SER A 36 -6.08 16.23 9.28
CA SER A 36 -6.08 16.39 7.82
C SER A 36 -6.16 17.85 7.41
N MET A 37 -7.11 18.62 7.96
CA MET A 37 -7.25 20.03 7.63
C MET A 37 -6.05 20.86 8.05
N LYS A 38 -5.44 20.55 9.19
CA LYS A 38 -4.27 21.27 9.70
C LYS A 38 -3.06 21.15 8.77
N TYR A 39 -2.84 19.97 8.18
CA TYR A 39 -1.62 19.69 7.41
C TYR A 39 -1.84 19.70 5.90
N ASN A 40 -3.04 19.40 5.42
CA ASN A 40 -3.36 19.30 4.00
C ASN A 40 -4.32 20.42 3.51
N GLY A 41 -4.82 21.27 4.41
CA GLY A 41 -5.77 22.32 4.07
C GLY A 41 -7.22 21.83 3.96
N GLU A 42 -8.07 22.66 3.36
CA GLU A 42 -9.52 22.45 3.31
C GLU A 42 -9.98 21.48 2.21
N TYR A 43 -9.08 21.08 1.33
CA TYR A 43 -9.32 20.13 0.24
C TYR A 43 -8.32 18.98 0.35
N LEU A 44 -8.82 17.78 0.46
CA LEU A 44 -8.03 16.57 0.49
C LEU A 44 -8.26 15.79 -0.81
N ASP A 45 -7.21 15.56 -1.59
CA ASP A 45 -7.35 14.91 -2.91
C ASP A 45 -7.73 13.43 -2.79
N LEU A 46 -7.13 12.74 -1.84
CA LEU A 46 -7.30 11.30 -1.61
C LEU A 46 -7.25 10.98 -0.12
N HIS A 47 -8.23 10.22 0.37
CA HIS A 47 -8.23 9.67 1.72
C HIS A 47 -8.24 8.14 1.69
N CYS A 48 -7.29 7.53 2.43
CA CYS A 48 -7.08 6.09 2.44
C CYS A 48 -7.43 5.46 3.80
N GLY A 49 -7.86 4.20 3.78
CA GLY A 49 -8.08 3.43 5.00
C GLY A 49 -8.35 1.95 4.73
N GLY A 50 -8.59 1.19 5.78
CA GLY A 50 -9.10 -0.16 5.67
C GLY A 50 -10.57 -0.16 5.25
N VAL A 51 -11.07 -1.29 4.72
CA VAL A 51 -12.49 -1.42 4.35
C VAL A 51 -13.45 -1.18 5.51
N ASP A 52 -13.01 -1.43 6.75
CA ASP A 52 -13.78 -1.18 7.97
C ASP A 52 -13.87 0.32 8.31
N ASN A 53 -13.02 1.17 7.75
CA ASN A 53 -13.11 2.61 7.91
C ASN A 53 -14.17 3.26 7.03
N ALA A 54 -14.62 2.61 5.96
CA ALA A 54 -15.65 3.17 5.08
C ALA A 54 -16.90 3.57 5.88
N PHE A 55 -17.30 2.71 6.83
CA PHE A 55 -18.37 2.97 7.77
C PHE A 55 -18.03 2.38 9.15
N PRO A 56 -18.22 3.13 10.26
CA PRO A 56 -18.74 4.51 10.31
C PRO A 56 -17.67 5.60 10.26
N HIS A 57 -16.36 5.29 10.22
CA HIS A 57 -15.28 6.25 10.43
C HIS A 57 -15.25 7.34 9.35
N HIS A 58 -15.05 6.97 8.10
CA HIS A 58 -14.95 7.93 7.00
C HIS A 58 -16.28 8.67 6.73
N THR A 59 -17.43 8.00 6.89
CA THR A 59 -18.73 8.68 6.78
C THR A 59 -18.93 9.74 7.85
N ASN A 60 -18.40 9.52 9.06
CA ASN A 60 -18.41 10.51 10.12
C ASN A 60 -17.42 11.65 9.87
N GLU A 61 -16.25 11.37 9.31
CA GLU A 61 -15.31 12.41 8.89
C GLU A 61 -15.89 13.30 7.81
N ILE A 62 -16.59 12.74 6.81
CA ILE A 62 -17.30 13.52 5.79
C ILE A 62 -18.33 14.45 6.46
N ALA A 63 -19.17 13.91 7.33
CA ALA A 63 -20.18 14.68 8.02
C ALA A 63 -19.59 15.84 8.86
N GLN A 64 -18.50 15.60 9.55
CA GLN A 64 -17.82 16.59 10.38
C GLN A 64 -17.09 17.63 9.55
N SER A 65 -16.29 17.18 8.56
CA SER A 65 -15.48 18.06 7.73
C SER A 65 -16.33 18.95 6.85
N GLU A 66 -17.31 18.40 6.13
CA GLU A 66 -18.16 19.18 5.21
C GLU A 66 -19.12 20.09 5.94
N SER A 67 -19.59 19.72 7.15
CA SER A 67 -20.37 20.62 8.00
C SER A 67 -19.59 21.84 8.48
N TYR A 68 -18.30 21.65 8.76
CA TYR A 68 -17.42 22.73 9.17
C TYR A 68 -17.01 23.62 7.99
N LEU A 69 -16.63 23.01 6.86
CA LEU A 69 -16.11 23.72 5.70
C LEU A 69 -17.21 24.38 4.85
N GLY A 70 -18.41 23.81 4.82
CA GLY A 70 -19.50 24.25 3.96
C GLY A 70 -19.36 23.83 2.48
N HIS A 71 -18.43 22.93 2.17
CA HIS A 71 -18.21 22.38 0.83
C HIS A 71 -17.75 20.91 0.91
N ALA A 72 -17.77 20.21 -0.23
CA ALA A 72 -17.23 18.85 -0.34
C ALA A 72 -15.74 18.82 -0.02
N TRP A 73 -15.33 17.91 0.86
CA TRP A 73 -13.97 17.86 1.42
C TRP A 73 -13.00 17.00 0.61
N CYS A 74 -13.38 15.75 0.32
CA CYS A 74 -12.51 14.77 -0.32
C CYS A 74 -13.26 14.05 -1.45
N PRO A 75 -12.80 14.18 -2.72
CA PRO A 75 -13.47 13.56 -3.86
C PRO A 75 -13.15 12.07 -4.02
N GLN A 76 -12.02 11.58 -3.48
CA GLN A 76 -11.56 10.23 -3.73
C GLN A 76 -11.21 9.48 -2.45
N TRP A 77 -11.80 8.29 -2.31
CA TRP A 77 -11.65 7.41 -1.15
C TRP A 77 -11.06 6.08 -1.59
N PHE A 78 -10.04 5.60 -0.87
CA PHE A 78 -9.34 4.37 -1.19
C PHE A 78 -9.38 3.42 0.01
N HIS A 79 -10.02 2.25 -0.16
CA HIS A 79 -10.19 1.27 0.92
C HIS A 79 -9.48 -0.04 0.59
N VAL A 80 -8.54 -0.43 1.44
CA VAL A 80 -7.74 -1.65 1.30
C VAL A 80 -8.32 -2.75 2.18
N HIS A 81 -8.42 -3.96 1.63
CA HIS A 81 -8.88 -5.11 2.40
C HIS A 81 -7.83 -5.55 3.42
N HIS A 82 -8.28 -6.24 4.47
CA HIS A 82 -7.39 -6.65 5.56
C HIS A 82 -6.36 -7.69 5.14
N LEU A 83 -5.16 -7.59 5.73
CA LEU A 83 -4.24 -8.71 5.85
C LEU A 83 -4.72 -9.59 7.02
N ASN A 84 -5.07 -10.83 6.70
CA ASN A 84 -5.51 -11.82 7.67
C ASN A 84 -4.39 -12.83 7.95
N THR A 85 -4.46 -13.49 9.09
CA THR A 85 -3.73 -14.74 9.36
C THR A 85 -4.68 -15.93 9.11
N SER A 86 -4.15 -17.16 9.14
CA SER A 86 -4.95 -18.37 9.04
C SER A 86 -6.04 -18.48 10.12
N THR A 87 -5.87 -17.75 11.24
CA THR A 87 -6.82 -17.70 12.36
C THR A 87 -7.77 -16.49 12.33
N GLY A 88 -7.73 -15.68 11.27
CA GLY A 88 -8.54 -14.48 11.08
C GLY A 88 -7.75 -13.17 11.07
N LYS A 89 -8.42 -12.05 11.40
CA LYS A 89 -7.81 -10.72 11.42
C LYS A 89 -6.61 -10.69 12.39
N MET A 90 -5.47 -10.22 11.92
CA MET A 90 -4.29 -9.98 12.75
C MET A 90 -4.59 -8.86 13.75
N SER A 91 -4.37 -9.11 15.04
CA SER A 91 -4.59 -8.10 16.09
C SER A 91 -3.52 -8.16 17.17
N LYS A 92 -3.16 -6.99 17.70
CA LYS A 92 -2.20 -6.83 18.81
C LYS A 92 -2.59 -7.63 20.06
N SER A 93 -3.89 -7.80 20.30
CA SER A 93 -4.43 -8.44 21.51
C SER A 93 -4.23 -9.95 21.57
N LYS A 94 -3.84 -10.62 20.46
CA LYS A 94 -3.64 -12.07 20.39
C LYS A 94 -2.17 -12.51 20.55
N GLY A 95 -1.26 -11.59 20.86
CA GLY A 95 0.14 -11.91 21.19
C GLY A 95 1.04 -12.25 19.98
N GLU A 96 0.53 -12.49 18.81
CA GLU A 96 1.30 -12.66 17.57
C GLU A 96 1.40 -11.32 16.84
N PHE A 97 2.39 -10.53 17.20
CA PHE A 97 2.61 -9.24 16.57
C PHE A 97 3.63 -9.38 15.43
N LEU A 98 3.14 -9.53 14.21
CA LEU A 98 3.97 -9.55 13.02
C LEU A 98 4.36 -8.11 12.65
N THR A 99 5.66 -7.82 12.74
CA THR A 99 6.26 -6.55 12.31
C THR A 99 7.20 -6.79 11.14
N VAL A 100 7.55 -5.72 10.42
CA VAL A 100 8.61 -5.79 9.39
C VAL A 100 9.94 -6.21 10.02
N SER A 101 10.27 -5.68 11.21
CA SER A 101 11.49 -6.07 11.94
C SER A 101 11.57 -7.59 12.21
N LEU A 102 10.42 -8.23 12.54
CA LEU A 102 10.40 -9.68 12.70
C LEU A 102 10.70 -10.43 11.39
N LEU A 103 10.31 -9.88 10.23
CA LEU A 103 10.67 -10.47 8.94
C LEU A 103 12.18 -10.39 8.72
N GLU A 104 12.81 -9.26 9.01
CA GLU A 104 14.26 -9.07 8.92
C GLU A 104 15.01 -9.99 9.87
N GLU A 105 14.56 -10.10 11.14
CA GLU A 105 15.11 -11.04 12.12
C GLU A 105 15.06 -12.49 11.65
N LYS A 106 14.05 -12.86 10.86
CA LYS A 106 13.89 -14.18 10.25
C LYS A 106 14.64 -14.33 8.91
N GLY A 107 15.35 -13.31 8.46
CA GLY A 107 16.13 -13.33 7.22
C GLY A 107 15.33 -13.07 5.93
N TYR A 108 14.16 -12.48 6.04
CA TYR A 108 13.43 -12.00 4.86
C TYR A 108 13.79 -10.55 4.56
N ASP A 109 14.01 -10.26 3.28
CA ASP A 109 14.05 -8.89 2.80
C ASP A 109 12.63 -8.28 2.87
N PRO A 110 12.45 -7.05 3.39
CA PRO A 110 11.16 -6.36 3.40
C PRO A 110 10.48 -6.26 2.03
N LEU A 111 11.25 -6.22 0.94
CA LEU A 111 10.72 -6.17 -0.41
C LEU A 111 10.05 -7.48 -0.85
N VAL A 112 10.43 -8.61 -0.27
CA VAL A 112 9.70 -9.87 -0.44
C VAL A 112 8.26 -9.73 0.09
N TYR A 113 8.08 -9.09 1.24
CA TYR A 113 6.76 -8.81 1.78
C TYR A 113 5.96 -7.83 0.90
N ARG A 114 6.62 -6.78 0.39
CA ARG A 114 6.00 -5.87 -0.58
C ARG A 114 5.57 -6.63 -1.84
N PHE A 115 6.42 -7.48 -2.39
CA PHE A 115 6.11 -8.31 -3.54
C PHE A 115 4.92 -9.25 -3.26
N PHE A 116 4.89 -9.89 -2.08
CA PHE A 116 3.77 -10.72 -1.62
C PHE A 116 2.46 -9.93 -1.62
N CYS A 117 2.44 -8.71 -1.08
CA CYS A 117 1.26 -7.86 -1.08
C CYS A 117 0.80 -7.46 -2.49
N LEU A 118 1.74 -7.12 -3.38
CA LEU A 118 1.43 -6.70 -4.76
C LEU A 118 0.93 -7.84 -5.66
N GLN A 119 1.15 -9.10 -5.28
CA GLN A 119 0.62 -10.26 -6.01
C GLN A 119 -0.90 -10.42 -5.86
N SER A 120 -1.53 -9.70 -4.94
CA SER A 120 -2.98 -9.69 -4.74
C SER A 120 -3.57 -8.32 -5.02
N HIS A 121 -4.80 -8.29 -5.52
CA HIS A 121 -5.54 -7.05 -5.67
C HIS A 121 -5.94 -6.50 -4.30
N TYR A 122 -5.79 -5.19 -4.05
CA TYR A 122 -6.05 -4.55 -2.75
C TYR A 122 -7.49 -4.70 -2.24
N ARG A 123 -8.46 -4.97 -3.13
CA ARG A 123 -9.86 -5.25 -2.77
C ARG A 123 -10.10 -6.69 -2.32
N LYS A 124 -9.09 -7.53 -2.33
CA LYS A 124 -9.20 -8.93 -1.86
C LYS A 124 -8.51 -9.09 -0.52
N ALA A 125 -9.12 -9.90 0.34
CA ALA A 125 -8.48 -10.30 1.58
C ALA A 125 -7.19 -11.08 1.27
N LEU A 126 -6.09 -10.67 1.87
CA LEU A 126 -4.80 -11.33 1.75
C LEU A 126 -4.55 -12.16 3.02
N VAL A 127 -4.18 -13.42 2.87
CA VAL A 127 -3.87 -14.30 4.00
C VAL A 127 -2.37 -14.44 4.12
N PHE A 128 -1.82 -13.95 5.21
CA PHE A 128 -0.43 -14.14 5.56
C PHE A 128 -0.22 -15.51 6.22
N THR A 129 0.69 -16.28 5.68
CA THR A 129 1.32 -17.44 6.30
C THR A 129 2.81 -17.39 5.96
N TRP A 130 3.62 -18.02 6.78
CA TRP A 130 5.07 -18.15 6.48
C TRP A 130 5.29 -18.87 5.16
N GLU A 131 4.50 -19.91 4.88
CA GLU A 131 4.56 -20.64 3.61
C GLU A 131 4.24 -19.74 2.40
N ASN A 132 3.22 -18.88 2.50
CA ASN A 132 2.90 -17.93 1.43
C ASN A 132 4.02 -16.90 1.24
N LEU A 133 4.66 -16.45 2.31
CA LEU A 133 5.81 -15.55 2.23
C LEU A 133 7.03 -16.26 1.62
N ASP A 134 7.30 -17.53 1.97
CA ASP A 134 8.36 -18.33 1.35
C ASP A 134 8.15 -18.51 -0.15
N ASN A 135 6.91 -18.77 -0.57
CA ASN A 135 6.56 -18.86 -1.98
C ASN A 135 6.80 -17.52 -2.71
N ALA A 136 6.46 -16.40 -2.08
CA ALA A 136 6.73 -15.07 -2.61
C ALA A 136 8.23 -14.79 -2.69
N LYS A 137 9.01 -15.20 -1.68
CA LYS A 137 10.47 -15.11 -1.68
C LYS A 137 11.08 -15.86 -2.84
N ILE A 138 10.69 -17.12 -3.04
CA ILE A 138 11.18 -17.93 -4.15
C ILE A 138 10.87 -17.27 -5.50
N ALA A 139 9.69 -16.71 -5.65
CA ALA A 139 9.28 -16.03 -6.88
C ALA A 139 10.06 -14.72 -7.11
N TYR A 140 10.24 -13.92 -6.06
CA TYR A 140 11.03 -12.70 -6.10
C TYR A 140 12.50 -12.99 -6.42
N ASP A 141 13.14 -13.92 -5.71
CA ASP A 141 14.54 -14.30 -5.94
C ASP A 141 14.76 -14.79 -7.37
N LYS A 142 13.82 -15.58 -7.92
CA LYS A 142 13.87 -16.01 -9.34
C LYS A 142 13.71 -14.84 -10.30
N LEU A 143 12.87 -13.86 -9.98
CA LEU A 143 12.71 -12.65 -10.80
C LEU A 143 14.01 -11.86 -10.83
N ILE A 144 14.59 -11.58 -9.68
CA ILE A 144 15.88 -10.88 -9.53
C ILE A 144 17.00 -11.63 -10.28
N ALA A 145 17.13 -12.94 -10.10
CA ALA A 145 18.14 -13.73 -10.80
C ALA A 145 18.00 -13.69 -12.33
N ARG A 146 16.79 -13.62 -12.85
CA ARG A 146 16.54 -13.47 -14.30
C ARG A 146 16.89 -12.09 -14.80
N ILE A 147 16.71 -11.05 -14.00
CA ILE A 147 17.10 -9.68 -14.33
C ILE A 147 18.62 -9.56 -14.30
N ALA A 148 19.27 -10.12 -13.28
CA ALA A 148 20.74 -10.16 -13.16
C ALA A 148 21.44 -10.88 -14.33
N ALA A 149 20.73 -11.78 -15.02
CA ALA A 149 21.26 -12.48 -16.19
C ALA A 149 21.21 -11.66 -17.49
N LEU A 150 20.55 -10.48 -17.49
CA LEU A 150 20.52 -9.57 -18.63
C LEU A 150 21.85 -8.82 -18.75
N ASN A 151 22.34 -8.68 -19.99
CA ASN A 151 23.57 -7.94 -20.26
C ASN A 151 23.25 -6.51 -20.69
N PRO A 152 23.57 -5.46 -19.89
CA PRO A 152 23.28 -4.07 -20.24
C PRO A 152 24.01 -3.61 -21.51
N GLU A 153 25.12 -4.25 -21.89
CA GLU A 153 25.87 -3.95 -23.13
C GLU A 153 25.24 -4.61 -24.36
N ASN A 154 24.19 -5.43 -24.21
CA ASN A 154 23.51 -6.08 -25.31
C ASN A 154 22.47 -5.14 -25.94
N GLY A 155 22.92 -4.38 -26.93
CA GLY A 155 22.13 -3.45 -27.72
C GLY A 155 22.02 -2.05 -27.13
N SER A 156 21.17 -1.25 -27.73
CA SER A 156 20.77 0.08 -27.24
C SER A 156 19.27 0.09 -26.97
N VAL A 157 18.83 1.00 -26.11
CA VAL A 157 17.41 1.14 -25.77
C VAL A 157 16.60 1.51 -27.02
N ASP A 158 15.62 0.70 -27.35
CA ASP A 158 14.64 0.91 -28.43
C ASP A 158 13.28 1.33 -27.85
N GLU A 159 13.06 2.63 -27.77
CA GLU A 159 11.83 3.23 -27.24
C GLU A 159 10.57 2.78 -28.02
N ALA A 160 10.68 2.51 -29.33
CA ALA A 160 9.55 2.12 -30.14
C ALA A 160 9.03 0.74 -29.74
N SER A 161 9.93 -0.20 -29.45
CA SER A 161 9.58 -1.56 -29.03
C SER A 161 8.98 -1.63 -27.62
N MET A 162 9.20 -0.60 -26.78
CA MET A 162 8.68 -0.55 -25.41
C MET A 162 7.18 -0.28 -25.34
N SER A 163 6.58 0.34 -26.36
CA SER A 163 5.24 0.93 -26.33
C SER A 163 4.14 -0.07 -25.93
N VAL A 164 4.17 -1.27 -26.49
CA VAL A 164 3.14 -2.32 -26.25
C VAL A 164 3.15 -2.77 -24.79
N LEU A 165 4.33 -2.97 -24.20
CA LEU A 165 4.45 -3.42 -22.80
C LEU A 165 4.20 -2.29 -21.82
N LYS A 166 4.58 -1.04 -22.15
CA LYS A 166 4.19 0.15 -21.36
C LYS A 166 2.67 0.30 -21.32
N GLU A 167 2.01 0.18 -22.46
CA GLU A 167 0.54 0.24 -22.54
C GLU A 167 -0.12 -0.90 -21.75
N LYS A 168 0.42 -2.12 -21.82
CA LYS A 168 -0.09 -3.27 -21.05
C LYS A 168 0.04 -3.04 -19.55
N PHE A 169 1.17 -2.53 -19.09
CA PHE A 169 1.40 -2.19 -17.69
C PHE A 169 0.45 -1.07 -17.24
N GLN A 170 0.32 -0.01 -18.01
CA GLN A 170 -0.60 1.09 -17.74
C GLN A 170 -2.04 0.61 -17.65
N LYS A 171 -2.52 -0.21 -18.58
CA LYS A 171 -3.87 -0.80 -18.53
C LYS A 171 -4.11 -1.64 -17.27
N ALA A 172 -3.09 -2.34 -16.78
CA ALA A 172 -3.21 -3.07 -15.52
C ALA A 172 -3.44 -2.12 -14.32
N LEU A 173 -2.74 -0.99 -14.30
CA LEU A 173 -2.92 0.03 -13.26
C LEU A 173 -4.25 0.79 -13.42
N ASP A 174 -4.64 1.12 -14.65
CA ASP A 174 -5.92 1.78 -14.95
C ASP A 174 -7.12 0.88 -14.60
N ALA A 175 -6.92 -0.44 -14.56
CA ALA A 175 -7.90 -1.41 -14.11
C ALA A 175 -7.94 -1.52 -12.57
N ASP A 176 -8.16 -0.39 -11.91
CA ASP A 176 -8.31 -0.27 -10.46
C ASP A 176 -7.05 -0.77 -9.71
N LEU A 177 -5.87 -0.32 -10.14
CA LEU A 177 -4.57 -0.67 -9.56
C LEU A 177 -4.36 -2.20 -9.47
N ASN A 178 -4.60 -2.92 -10.55
CA ASN A 178 -4.41 -4.37 -10.59
C ASN A 178 -2.92 -4.74 -10.64
N THR A 179 -2.27 -4.65 -9.48
CA THR A 179 -0.84 -4.92 -9.32
C THR A 179 -0.45 -6.36 -9.66
N SER A 180 -1.36 -7.31 -9.50
CA SER A 180 -1.14 -8.71 -9.92
C SER A 180 -0.92 -8.82 -11.43
N LEU A 181 -1.72 -8.11 -12.24
CA LEU A 181 -1.50 -8.03 -13.68
C LEU A 181 -0.24 -7.21 -14.02
N ALA A 182 0.02 -6.13 -13.31
CA ALA A 182 1.23 -5.32 -13.49
C ALA A 182 2.50 -6.16 -13.28
N ILE A 183 2.56 -6.99 -12.23
CA ILE A 183 3.66 -7.93 -11.99
C ILE A 183 3.79 -8.95 -13.14
N THR A 184 2.67 -9.43 -13.69
CA THR A 184 2.71 -10.34 -14.84
C THR A 184 3.44 -9.70 -16.02
N THR A 185 3.30 -8.40 -16.21
CA THR A 185 3.98 -7.67 -17.29
C THR A 185 5.51 -7.67 -17.13
N LEU A 186 6.06 -7.75 -15.90
CA LEU A 186 7.51 -7.93 -15.69
C LEU A 186 8.01 -9.23 -16.33
N TYR A 187 7.25 -10.30 -16.18
CA TYR A 187 7.60 -11.59 -16.81
C TYR A 187 7.45 -11.57 -18.33
N ASP A 188 6.53 -10.75 -18.85
CA ASP A 188 6.39 -10.56 -20.29
C ASP A 188 7.57 -9.79 -20.87
N VAL A 189 8.10 -8.77 -20.17
CA VAL A 189 9.35 -8.08 -20.54
C VAL A 189 10.50 -9.09 -20.68
N LEU A 190 10.67 -9.96 -19.67
CA LEU A 190 11.74 -10.96 -19.68
C LEU A 190 11.62 -12.00 -20.80
N LYS A 191 10.42 -12.21 -21.33
CA LYS A 191 10.15 -13.17 -22.44
C LYS A 191 10.14 -12.49 -23.81
N ALA A 192 10.02 -11.16 -23.86
CA ALA A 192 9.88 -10.43 -25.11
C ALA A 192 11.12 -10.58 -26.00
N ASP A 193 10.89 -10.56 -27.30
CA ASP A 193 11.95 -10.53 -28.31
C ASP A 193 12.50 -9.09 -28.45
N MET A 194 13.33 -8.70 -27.51
CA MET A 194 13.99 -7.40 -27.39
C MET A 194 15.42 -7.60 -26.90
N ASN A 195 16.30 -6.63 -27.20
CA ASN A 195 17.62 -6.62 -26.60
C ASN A 195 17.56 -6.35 -25.08
N ASP A 196 18.61 -6.71 -24.34
CA ASP A 196 18.61 -6.66 -22.89
C ASP A 196 18.62 -5.22 -22.36
N ALA A 197 19.27 -4.28 -23.06
CA ALA A 197 19.25 -2.86 -22.69
C ALA A 197 17.81 -2.30 -22.67
N THR A 198 16.99 -2.68 -23.65
CA THR A 198 15.58 -2.28 -23.72
C THR A 198 14.76 -2.94 -22.61
N LYS A 199 15.00 -4.23 -22.30
CA LYS A 199 14.34 -4.92 -21.19
C LYS A 199 14.65 -4.26 -19.85
N LEU A 200 15.91 -3.95 -19.60
CA LEU A 200 16.34 -3.26 -18.37
C LEU A 200 15.67 -1.89 -18.22
N ALA A 201 15.60 -1.11 -19.31
CA ALA A 201 14.93 0.19 -19.29
C ALA A 201 13.42 0.08 -19.01
N LEU A 202 12.75 -0.96 -19.51
CA LEU A 202 11.33 -1.23 -19.18
C LEU A 202 11.14 -1.63 -17.73
N LEU A 203 12.00 -2.50 -17.21
CA LEU A 203 11.93 -2.96 -15.83
C LEU A 203 12.17 -1.80 -14.85
N ASP A 204 13.14 -0.93 -15.14
CA ASP A 204 13.38 0.29 -14.37
C ASP A 204 12.14 1.21 -14.39
N ASN A 205 11.56 1.43 -15.56
CA ASN A 205 10.35 2.25 -15.69
C ASN A 205 9.18 1.71 -14.87
N PHE A 206 8.94 0.41 -14.90
CA PHE A 206 7.85 -0.21 -14.13
C PHE A 206 8.13 -0.20 -12.62
N ASP A 207 9.39 -0.31 -12.25
CA ASP A 207 9.80 -0.30 -10.85
C ASP A 207 9.68 1.08 -10.19
N GLN A 208 9.62 2.18 -10.96
CA GLN A 208 9.24 3.51 -10.45
C GLN A 208 7.87 3.49 -9.77
N VAL A 209 6.98 2.58 -10.18
CA VAL A 209 5.65 2.39 -9.57
C VAL A 209 5.67 1.25 -8.55
N LEU A 210 6.26 0.11 -8.90
CA LEU A 210 6.21 -1.09 -8.06
C LEU A 210 7.10 -0.97 -6.81
N GLY A 211 8.25 -0.30 -6.92
CA GLY A 211 9.18 -0.08 -5.82
C GLY A 211 9.71 -1.39 -5.23
N LEU A 212 10.15 -2.29 -6.10
CA LEU A 212 10.66 -3.62 -5.75
C LEU A 212 12.19 -3.70 -5.79
N ALA A 213 12.87 -2.58 -6.08
CA ALA A 213 14.33 -2.50 -6.24
C ALA A 213 14.90 -3.53 -7.24
N LEU A 214 14.19 -3.72 -8.37
CA LEU A 214 14.43 -4.80 -9.32
C LEU A 214 15.86 -4.79 -9.87
N LEU A 215 16.37 -3.61 -10.25
CA LEU A 215 17.71 -3.48 -10.83
C LEU A 215 18.79 -3.49 -9.76
N SER A 216 18.61 -2.73 -8.68
CA SER A 216 19.61 -2.63 -7.60
C SER A 216 19.81 -3.92 -6.82
N HIS A 217 18.81 -4.81 -6.77
CA HIS A 217 18.96 -6.15 -6.18
C HIS A 217 19.51 -7.17 -7.18
N ALA A 218 19.56 -6.81 -8.47
CA ALA A 218 20.15 -7.64 -9.52
C ALA A 218 21.66 -7.39 -9.74
N GLU A 219 22.21 -6.29 -9.17
CA GLU A 219 23.64 -5.99 -9.15
C GLU A 219 24.38 -6.88 -8.14
#